data_96631d5d7e8b642000cdc651f59ea2bb
#
_entry.id   96631d5d7e8b642000cdc651f59ea2bb
#
_cell.length_a   1.000
_cell.length_b   1.000
_cell.length_c   1.000
_cell.angle_alpha   90.00
_cell.angle_beta   90.00
_cell.angle_gamma   90.00
#
_symmetry.space_group_name_H-M   'P 1'
#
loop_
_entity.id
_entity.type
_entity.pdbx_description
1 polymer ?
#
loop_
_entity_poly.entity_id
_entity_poly.type
_entity_poly.pdbx_seq_one_letter_code
_entity_poly.pdbx_strand_id
1 'polypeptide(L)'
;LGFILNDLFCKLQSKPSTIYGIEVREELVKKSQELATRLDFKNMSFLHLSAEDSLHSDLLPDQIDVVTALHACNTATDDAIRFALTKKAQHVVLVPCCQAEVAATLRKTKSQALKNELSEIWRHPIHTREFGSHITNVLRCLQLESHGYDVTVTELVGWEHSMKNELIIATQKNLPGKKARDRKTKLLEEIGLGCLEERFA
;
A
#
# COMPACT_ATOMS: atom_id res chain seq x y z
N LEU A 1 14.15 0.27 -5.28
CA LEU A 1 13.55 1.56 -5.62
C LEU A 1 14.32 2.73 -5.01
N GLY A 2 14.54 2.78 -3.67
CA GLY A 2 15.19 3.90 -3.00
C GLY A 2 16.56 4.28 -3.59
N PHE A 3 17.40 3.31 -3.94
CA PHE A 3 18.70 3.57 -4.60
C PHE A 3 18.56 4.29 -5.95
N ILE A 4 17.58 3.87 -6.76
CA ILE A 4 17.31 4.50 -8.07
C ILE A 4 16.77 5.93 -7.87
N LEU A 5 15.87 6.12 -6.91
CA LEU A 5 15.35 7.45 -6.56
C LEU A 5 16.48 8.37 -6.10
N ASN A 6 17.37 7.87 -5.25
CA ASN A 6 18.52 8.65 -4.77
C ASN A 6 19.45 9.07 -5.92
N ASP A 7 19.77 8.14 -6.79
CA ASP A 7 20.71 8.39 -7.90
C ASP A 7 20.11 9.31 -8.98
N LEU A 8 18.88 9.01 -9.42
CA LEU A 8 18.26 9.72 -10.54
C LEU A 8 17.59 11.05 -10.17
N PHE A 9 17.15 11.22 -8.91
CA PHE A 9 16.42 12.42 -8.51
C PHE A 9 17.13 13.23 -7.44
N CYS A 10 17.50 12.62 -6.31
CA CYS A 10 18.03 13.38 -5.19
C CYS A 10 19.38 14.03 -5.52
N LYS A 11 20.28 13.28 -6.17
CA LYS A 11 21.58 13.83 -6.60
C LYS A 11 21.44 14.90 -7.69
N LEU A 12 20.61 14.64 -8.71
CA LEU A 12 20.46 15.56 -9.84
C LEU A 12 19.81 16.87 -9.46
N GLN A 13 18.88 16.87 -8.52
CA GLN A 13 18.18 18.09 -8.12
C GLN A 13 18.89 18.91 -7.05
N SER A 14 20.01 18.39 -6.50
CA SER A 14 20.80 19.03 -5.43
C SER A 14 19.94 19.47 -4.23
N LYS A 15 18.79 18.83 -4.00
CA LYS A 15 17.92 19.08 -2.86
C LYS A 15 18.31 18.16 -1.71
N PRO A 16 18.40 18.68 -0.48
CA PRO A 16 18.59 17.83 0.68
C PRO A 16 17.42 16.87 0.79
N SER A 17 17.71 15.58 0.82
CA SER A 17 16.73 14.50 0.91
C SER A 17 17.28 13.39 1.77
N THR A 18 16.43 12.74 2.54
CA THR A 18 16.78 11.54 3.30
C THR A 18 15.85 10.41 2.89
N ILE A 19 16.41 9.23 2.66
CA ILE A 19 15.66 8.03 2.29
C ILE A 19 15.79 7.03 3.42
N TYR A 20 14.66 6.60 3.97
CA TYR A 20 14.58 5.54 4.96
C TYR A 20 14.08 4.25 4.32
N GLY A 21 14.82 3.17 4.48
CA GLY A 21 14.38 1.82 4.13
C GLY A 21 13.99 1.06 5.38
N ILE A 22 12.73 0.60 5.46
CA ILE A 22 12.21 -0.18 6.58
C ILE A 22 12.09 -1.64 6.13
N GLU A 23 12.71 -2.55 6.86
CA GLU A 23 12.71 -3.97 6.55
C GLU A 23 12.83 -4.79 7.85
N VAL A 24 12.02 -5.86 7.96
CA VAL A 24 12.01 -6.76 9.14
C VAL A 24 13.14 -7.78 9.12
N ARG A 25 13.78 -8.01 7.99
CA ARG A 25 14.86 -8.98 7.86
C ARG A 25 16.21 -8.29 8.05
N GLU A 26 16.82 -8.52 9.19
CA GLU A 26 18.10 -7.90 9.57
C GLU A 26 19.19 -8.06 8.50
N GLU A 27 19.26 -9.24 7.89
CA GLU A 27 20.22 -9.54 6.83
C GLU A 27 20.07 -8.62 5.61
N LEU A 28 18.83 -8.22 5.26
CA LEU A 28 18.59 -7.32 4.14
C LEU A 28 18.86 -5.87 4.52
N VAL A 29 18.60 -5.49 5.76
CA VAL A 29 18.98 -4.17 6.30
C VAL A 29 20.49 -4.02 6.20
N LYS A 30 21.30 -4.99 6.68
CA LYS A 30 22.75 -4.98 6.61
C LYS A 30 23.26 -4.88 5.17
N LYS A 31 22.77 -5.73 4.27
CA LYS A 31 23.14 -5.69 2.84
C LYS A 31 22.83 -4.35 2.18
N SER A 32 21.66 -3.76 2.50
CA SER A 32 21.26 -2.47 1.96
C SER A 32 22.16 -1.34 2.49
N GLN A 33 22.49 -1.37 3.78
CA GLN A 33 23.39 -0.39 4.39
C GLN A 33 24.82 -0.50 3.82
N GLU A 34 25.36 -1.71 3.64
CA GLU A 34 26.64 -1.94 2.98
C GLU A 34 26.66 -1.40 1.55
N LEU A 35 25.58 -1.64 0.79
CA LEU A 35 25.45 -1.14 -0.58
C LEU A 35 25.41 0.39 -0.62
N ALA A 36 24.64 1.03 0.28
CA ALA A 36 24.60 2.48 0.37
C ALA A 36 25.97 3.07 0.69
N THR A 37 26.72 2.45 1.60
CA THR A 37 28.08 2.85 1.95
C THR A 37 29.02 2.72 0.76
N ARG A 38 28.97 1.62 0.00
CA ARG A 38 29.79 1.40 -1.19
C ARG A 38 29.51 2.40 -2.32
N LEU A 39 28.26 2.89 -2.41
CA LEU A 39 27.83 3.89 -3.40
C LEU A 39 27.99 5.33 -2.91
N ASP A 40 28.53 5.53 -1.70
CA ASP A 40 28.65 6.85 -1.03
C ASP A 40 27.28 7.59 -0.92
N PHE A 41 26.21 6.85 -0.67
CA PHE A 41 24.86 7.39 -0.48
C PHE A 41 24.63 7.70 1.01
N LYS A 42 25.18 8.83 1.47
CA LYS A 42 25.16 9.24 2.90
C LYS A 42 23.77 9.64 3.41
N ASN A 43 22.85 9.90 2.50
CA ASN A 43 21.47 10.30 2.80
C ASN A 43 20.49 9.11 2.82
N MET A 44 20.97 7.87 2.82
CA MET A 44 20.17 6.66 2.94
C MET A 44 20.40 5.98 4.28
N SER A 45 19.34 5.64 4.98
CA SER A 45 19.35 4.92 6.24
C SER A 45 18.41 3.71 6.16
N PHE A 46 18.86 2.56 6.64
CA PHE A 46 18.09 1.32 6.64
C PHE A 46 17.84 0.88 8.07
N LEU A 47 16.56 0.70 8.41
CA LEU A 47 16.10 0.43 9.75
C LEU A 47 15.53 -0.98 9.84
N HIS A 48 16.01 -1.74 10.81
CA HIS A 48 15.46 -3.04 11.17
C HIS A 48 14.22 -2.84 12.04
N LEU A 49 13.08 -2.62 11.43
CA LEU A 49 11.81 -2.37 12.10
C LEU A 49 10.69 -3.14 11.42
N SER A 50 9.71 -3.57 12.20
CA SER A 50 8.41 -3.96 11.66
C SER A 50 7.61 -2.72 11.21
N ALA A 51 6.57 -2.90 10.41
CA ALA A 51 5.67 -1.80 10.07
C ALA A 51 5.03 -1.17 11.32
N GLU A 52 4.66 -1.99 12.30
CA GLU A 52 4.09 -1.53 13.57
C GLU A 52 5.10 -0.70 14.38
N ASP A 53 6.32 -1.22 14.58
CA ASP A 53 7.37 -0.52 15.34
C ASP A 53 7.74 0.81 14.65
N SER A 54 7.67 0.87 13.33
CA SER A 54 8.01 2.07 12.56
C SER A 54 7.02 3.23 12.80
N LEU A 55 5.77 2.95 13.18
CA LEU A 55 4.78 3.98 13.47
C LEU A 55 5.20 4.89 14.63
N HIS A 56 5.88 4.31 15.63
CA HIS A 56 6.22 4.95 16.89
C HIS A 56 7.73 5.16 17.07
N SER A 57 8.54 4.85 16.05
CA SER A 57 9.99 4.94 16.16
C SER A 57 10.49 6.39 16.11
N ASP A 58 11.29 6.77 17.10
CA ASP A 58 12.00 8.05 17.17
C ASP A 58 13.12 8.16 16.10
N LEU A 59 13.45 7.06 15.42
CA LEU A 59 14.41 7.05 14.31
C LEU A 59 13.84 7.61 13.01
N LEU A 60 12.53 7.84 12.97
CA LEU A 60 11.82 8.36 11.80
C LEU A 60 11.17 9.72 12.15
N PRO A 61 11.19 10.67 11.23
CA PRO A 61 10.53 11.95 11.45
C PRO A 61 9.00 11.79 11.62
N ASP A 62 8.37 12.75 12.29
CA ASP A 62 6.93 12.78 12.49
C ASP A 62 6.15 12.98 11.18
N GLN A 63 6.77 13.64 10.21
CA GLN A 63 6.20 13.86 8.90
C GLN A 63 7.15 13.34 7.82
N ILE A 64 6.56 12.63 6.85
CA ILE A 64 7.26 12.05 5.68
C ILE A 64 6.65 12.66 4.41
N ASP A 65 7.49 13.09 3.47
CA ASP A 65 6.98 13.65 2.22
C ASP A 65 6.41 12.57 1.30
N VAL A 66 7.11 11.44 1.18
CA VAL A 66 6.74 10.36 0.25
C VAL A 66 6.89 8.99 0.92
N VAL A 67 5.84 8.20 0.89
CA VAL A 67 5.87 6.78 1.25
C VAL A 67 5.71 5.93 0.00
N THR A 68 6.61 4.97 -0.19
CA THR A 68 6.54 4.03 -1.31
C THR A 68 6.55 2.59 -0.82
N ALA A 69 5.67 1.76 -1.38
CA ALA A 69 5.68 0.33 -1.14
C ALA A 69 5.58 -0.43 -2.47
N LEU A 70 6.69 -1.03 -2.88
CA LEU A 70 6.81 -1.84 -4.08
C LEU A 70 6.95 -3.31 -3.67
N HIS A 71 6.05 -4.16 -4.19
CA HIS A 71 5.99 -5.59 -3.83
C HIS A 71 5.79 -5.87 -2.33
N ALA A 72 5.15 -4.99 -1.62
CA ALA A 72 4.65 -5.25 -0.26
C ALA A 72 3.46 -6.21 -0.37
N CYS A 73 3.72 -7.50 -0.10
CA CYS A 73 2.73 -8.54 -0.29
C CYS A 73 1.67 -8.56 0.82
N ASN A 74 0.44 -8.92 0.45
CA ASN A 74 -0.68 -9.10 1.36
C ASN A 74 -0.93 -7.85 2.24
N THR A 75 -0.93 -7.99 3.55
CA THR A 75 -1.21 -6.91 4.52
C THR A 75 -0.10 -5.85 4.61
N ALA A 76 1.12 -6.13 4.15
CA ALA A 76 2.22 -5.15 4.21
C ALA A 76 1.95 -3.87 3.38
N THR A 77 1.12 -3.94 2.33
CA THR A 77 0.65 -2.74 1.64
C THR A 77 -0.29 -1.91 2.53
N ASP A 78 -1.16 -2.57 3.30
CA ASP A 78 -2.09 -1.90 4.22
C ASP A 78 -1.33 -1.27 5.38
N ASP A 79 -0.27 -1.93 5.86
CA ASP A 79 0.64 -1.40 6.88
C ASP A 79 1.39 -0.16 6.35
N ALA A 80 1.81 -0.16 5.08
CA ALA A 80 2.42 1.01 4.45
C ALA A 80 1.43 2.18 4.32
N ILE A 81 0.15 1.92 4.03
CA ILE A 81 -0.90 2.94 4.03
C ILE A 81 -1.08 3.49 5.44
N ARG A 82 -1.22 2.64 6.46
CA ARG A 82 -1.35 3.06 7.85
C ARG A 82 -0.16 3.91 8.31
N PHE A 83 1.06 3.50 7.93
CA PHE A 83 2.27 4.28 8.17
C PHE A 83 2.18 5.67 7.51
N ALA A 84 1.80 5.72 6.23
CA ALA A 84 1.68 6.97 5.48
C ALA A 84 0.65 7.92 6.10
N LEU A 85 -0.50 7.40 6.54
CA LEU A 85 -1.54 8.18 7.22
C LEU A 85 -1.04 8.72 8.57
N THR A 86 -0.39 7.88 9.37
CA THR A 86 0.15 8.26 10.69
C THR A 86 1.25 9.32 10.57
N LYS A 87 2.16 9.16 9.61
CA LYS A 87 3.26 10.10 9.33
C LYS A 87 2.85 11.26 8.40
N LYS A 88 1.55 11.42 8.13
CA LYS A 88 0.97 12.52 7.33
C LYS A 88 1.67 12.72 5.99
N ALA A 89 1.93 11.62 5.28
CA ALA A 89 2.67 11.63 4.03
C ALA A 89 1.98 12.53 2.98
N GLN A 90 2.76 13.36 2.30
CA GLN A 90 2.24 14.20 1.22
C GLN A 90 1.89 13.36 -0.02
N HIS A 91 2.70 12.34 -0.30
CA HIS A 91 2.50 11.42 -1.42
C HIS A 91 2.63 9.97 -0.98
N VAL A 92 1.77 9.11 -1.54
CA VAL A 92 1.82 7.67 -1.33
C VAL A 92 1.84 6.99 -2.69
N VAL A 93 2.80 6.09 -2.93
CA VAL A 93 2.98 5.38 -4.20
C VAL A 93 3.10 3.90 -3.92
N LEU A 94 2.11 3.13 -4.35
CA LEU A 94 1.98 1.71 -4.04
C LEU A 94 1.90 0.88 -5.32
N VAL A 95 2.61 -0.25 -5.35
CA VAL A 95 2.46 -1.29 -6.38
C VAL A 95 2.13 -2.60 -5.67
N PRO A 96 0.85 -2.85 -5.37
CA PRO A 96 0.42 -4.07 -4.71
C PRO A 96 0.53 -5.27 -5.65
N CYS A 97 1.13 -6.37 -5.20
CA CYS A 97 1.36 -7.53 -6.05
C CYS A 97 0.54 -8.77 -5.64
N CYS A 98 0.25 -8.95 -4.36
CA CYS A 98 -0.43 -10.14 -3.84
C CYS A 98 -1.38 -9.75 -2.71
N GLN A 99 -2.66 -10.11 -2.83
CA GLN A 99 -3.68 -9.87 -1.83
C GLN A 99 -4.47 -11.17 -1.61
N ALA A 100 -4.26 -11.80 -0.47
CA ALA A 100 -4.90 -13.08 -0.17
C ALA A 100 -5.99 -12.98 0.91
N GLU A 101 -5.92 -11.98 1.80
CA GLU A 101 -6.79 -11.85 2.97
C GLU A 101 -8.27 -11.70 2.57
N VAL A 102 -8.58 -10.74 1.70
CA VAL A 102 -9.94 -10.50 1.22
C VAL A 102 -10.49 -11.73 0.51
N ALA A 103 -9.73 -12.32 -0.41
CA ALA A 103 -10.15 -13.54 -1.11
C ALA A 103 -10.38 -14.73 -0.15
N ALA A 104 -9.57 -14.86 0.92
CA ALA A 104 -9.76 -15.88 1.94
C ALA A 104 -11.03 -15.63 2.76
N THR A 105 -11.31 -14.39 3.12
CA THR A 105 -12.51 -13.98 3.85
C THR A 105 -13.75 -14.20 2.99
N LEU A 106 -13.75 -13.78 1.73
CA LEU A 106 -14.85 -14.01 0.78
C LEU A 106 -15.18 -15.51 0.61
N ARG A 107 -14.18 -16.37 0.60
CA ARG A 107 -14.42 -17.84 0.57
C ARG A 107 -15.13 -18.35 1.82
N LYS A 108 -14.86 -17.77 2.99
CA LYS A 108 -15.51 -18.16 4.26
C LYS A 108 -16.93 -17.62 4.35
N THR A 109 -17.18 -16.43 3.81
CA THR A 109 -18.47 -15.72 3.91
C THR A 109 -19.37 -15.90 2.69
N LYS A 110 -19.10 -16.86 1.81
CA LYS A 110 -19.83 -17.14 0.55
C LYS A 110 -21.35 -17.09 0.68
N SER A 111 -21.90 -17.60 1.76
CA SER A 111 -23.36 -17.65 2.00
C SER A 111 -23.97 -16.28 2.36
N GLN A 112 -23.17 -15.30 2.71
CA GLN A 112 -23.61 -13.98 3.15
C GLN A 112 -23.32 -12.89 2.10
N ALA A 113 -22.30 -13.10 1.24
CA ALA A 113 -21.88 -12.18 0.22
C ALA A 113 -22.61 -12.43 -1.12
N LEU A 114 -22.96 -11.36 -1.82
CA LEU A 114 -23.54 -11.39 -3.17
C LEU A 114 -24.66 -12.43 -3.34
N LYS A 115 -25.85 -12.08 -2.86
CA LYS A 115 -27.06 -12.93 -3.01
C LYS A 115 -27.76 -12.77 -4.38
N ASN A 116 -26.99 -12.49 -5.42
CA ASN A 116 -27.45 -12.27 -6.78
C ASN A 116 -26.58 -13.08 -7.76
N GLU A 117 -26.77 -12.90 -9.06
CA GLU A 117 -26.05 -13.62 -10.13
C GLU A 117 -24.53 -13.42 -10.07
N LEU A 118 -24.04 -12.35 -9.44
CA LEU A 118 -22.60 -12.16 -9.21
C LEU A 118 -21.99 -13.24 -8.31
N SER A 119 -22.81 -14.01 -7.59
CA SER A 119 -22.37 -15.18 -6.83
C SER A 119 -21.64 -16.24 -7.69
N GLU A 120 -21.82 -16.21 -9.01
CA GLU A 120 -21.06 -17.07 -9.94
C GLU A 120 -19.55 -16.84 -9.88
N ILE A 121 -19.09 -15.67 -9.41
CA ILE A 121 -17.67 -15.38 -9.15
C ILE A 121 -17.06 -16.38 -8.16
N TRP A 122 -17.87 -16.88 -7.19
CA TRP A 122 -17.42 -17.83 -6.18
C TRP A 122 -17.30 -19.26 -6.68
N ARG A 123 -17.77 -19.56 -7.87
CA ARG A 123 -17.80 -20.91 -8.43
C ARG A 123 -16.39 -21.46 -8.65
N HIS A 124 -15.45 -20.60 -9.03
CA HIS A 124 -14.07 -20.97 -9.32
C HIS A 124 -13.08 -20.22 -8.44
N PRO A 125 -12.11 -20.92 -7.81
CA PRO A 125 -11.13 -20.30 -6.92
C PRO A 125 -10.32 -19.17 -7.57
N ILE A 126 -10.05 -19.27 -8.86
CA ILE A 126 -9.31 -18.22 -9.59
C ILE A 126 -10.13 -16.92 -9.65
N HIS A 127 -11.42 -17.00 -9.96
CA HIS A 127 -12.30 -15.82 -10.02
C HIS A 127 -12.41 -15.15 -8.65
N THR A 128 -12.58 -15.93 -7.58
CA THR A 128 -12.62 -15.42 -6.20
C THR A 128 -11.32 -14.71 -5.83
N ARG A 129 -10.17 -15.27 -6.23
CA ARG A 129 -8.86 -14.69 -5.95
C ARG A 129 -8.66 -13.35 -6.66
N GLU A 130 -8.96 -13.30 -7.96
CA GLU A 130 -8.77 -12.08 -8.76
C GLU A 130 -9.76 -10.98 -8.31
N PHE A 131 -11.03 -11.33 -8.08
CA PHE A 131 -12.01 -10.42 -7.51
C PHE A 131 -11.57 -9.87 -6.16
N GLY A 132 -11.11 -10.75 -5.25
CA GLY A 132 -10.59 -10.35 -3.94
C GLY A 132 -9.38 -9.41 -4.04
N SER A 133 -8.51 -9.63 -5.02
CA SER A 133 -7.37 -8.75 -5.30
C SER A 133 -7.83 -7.35 -5.72
N HIS A 134 -8.75 -7.26 -6.69
CA HIS A 134 -9.28 -5.97 -7.15
C HIS A 134 -10.04 -5.22 -6.04
N ILE A 135 -10.92 -5.92 -5.32
CA ILE A 135 -11.66 -5.31 -4.20
C ILE A 135 -10.71 -4.78 -3.11
N THR A 136 -9.63 -5.50 -2.81
CA THR A 136 -8.62 -5.02 -1.86
C THR A 136 -8.05 -3.66 -2.29
N ASN A 137 -7.70 -3.51 -3.56
CA ASN A 137 -7.14 -2.26 -4.06
C ASN A 137 -8.19 -1.13 -4.10
N VAL A 138 -9.45 -1.44 -4.44
CA VAL A 138 -10.55 -0.48 -4.34
C VAL A 138 -10.73 0.01 -2.90
N LEU A 139 -10.69 -0.89 -1.91
CA LEU A 139 -10.79 -0.53 -0.49
C LEU A 139 -9.62 0.35 -0.04
N ARG A 140 -8.39 0.07 -0.49
CA ARG A 140 -7.20 0.89 -0.25
C ARG A 140 -7.35 2.30 -0.83
N CYS A 141 -7.85 2.42 -2.04
CA CYS A 141 -8.13 3.73 -2.65
C CYS A 141 -9.17 4.50 -1.83
N LEU A 142 -10.28 3.85 -1.46
CA LEU A 142 -11.32 4.47 -0.63
C LEU A 142 -10.81 4.84 0.77
N GLN A 143 -9.89 4.06 1.35
CA GLN A 143 -9.22 4.40 2.60
C GLN A 143 -8.42 5.70 2.45
N LEU A 144 -7.56 5.80 1.45
CA LEU A 144 -6.77 7.01 1.19
C LEU A 144 -7.68 8.23 0.90
N GLU A 145 -8.69 8.08 0.05
CA GLU A 145 -9.69 9.12 -0.22
C GLU A 145 -10.42 9.57 1.06
N SER A 146 -10.74 8.63 1.97
CA SER A 146 -11.42 8.93 3.23
C SER A 146 -10.58 9.77 4.19
N HIS A 147 -9.26 9.81 3.97
CA HIS A 147 -8.29 10.62 4.70
C HIS A 147 -7.84 11.88 3.92
N GLY A 148 -8.56 12.25 2.87
CA GLY A 148 -8.37 13.50 2.15
C GLY A 148 -7.37 13.47 1.02
N TYR A 149 -6.95 12.28 0.58
CA TYR A 149 -6.08 12.12 -0.58
C TYR A 149 -6.87 12.17 -1.89
N ASP A 150 -6.24 12.70 -2.92
CA ASP A 150 -6.62 12.56 -4.31
C ASP A 150 -5.90 11.33 -4.87
N VAL A 151 -6.67 10.34 -5.33
CA VAL A 151 -6.14 9.02 -5.70
C VAL A 151 -6.27 8.79 -7.20
N THR A 152 -5.16 8.40 -7.82
CA THR A 152 -5.09 7.95 -9.21
C THR A 152 -4.64 6.50 -9.26
N VAL A 153 -5.32 5.69 -10.05
CA VAL A 153 -4.93 4.30 -10.32
C VAL A 153 -4.59 4.17 -11.81
N THR A 154 -3.44 3.58 -12.09
CA THR A 154 -2.97 3.37 -13.47
C THR A 154 -2.14 2.08 -13.56
N GLU A 155 -1.67 1.75 -14.74
CA GLU A 155 -0.74 0.66 -14.95
C GLU A 155 0.72 1.15 -14.80
N LEU A 156 1.54 0.36 -14.12
CA LEU A 156 2.98 0.60 -14.01
C LEU A 156 3.71 0.22 -15.32
N VAL A 157 3.29 -0.90 -15.91
CA VAL A 157 3.78 -1.42 -17.21
C VAL A 157 2.59 -1.97 -17.99
N GLY A 158 2.73 -2.21 -19.28
CA GLY A 158 1.68 -2.82 -20.08
C GLY A 158 1.26 -4.20 -19.54
N TRP A 159 -0.01 -4.53 -19.62
CA TRP A 159 -0.58 -5.79 -19.11
C TRP A 159 0.05 -7.05 -19.76
N GLU A 160 0.64 -6.91 -20.92
CA GLU A 160 1.40 -7.95 -21.63
C GLU A 160 2.69 -8.35 -20.87
N HIS A 161 3.19 -7.47 -20.00
CA HIS A 161 4.39 -7.72 -19.19
C HIS A 161 4.05 -8.23 -17.77
N SER A 162 2.93 -7.81 -17.20
CA SER A 162 2.49 -8.24 -15.89
C SER A 162 0.99 -8.00 -15.70
N MET A 163 0.29 -9.03 -15.26
CA MET A 163 -1.11 -8.90 -14.82
C MET A 163 -1.25 -8.20 -13.47
N LYS A 164 -0.15 -8.08 -12.72
CA LYS A 164 -0.11 -7.43 -11.39
C LYS A 164 0.76 -6.20 -11.45
N ASN A 165 0.28 -5.21 -12.16
CA ASN A 165 0.98 -3.98 -12.50
C ASN A 165 0.22 -2.71 -12.06
N GLU A 166 -0.79 -2.87 -11.21
CA GLU A 166 -1.58 -1.74 -10.72
C GLU A 166 -0.70 -0.81 -9.89
N LEU A 167 -0.71 0.47 -10.25
CA LEU A 167 -0.01 1.55 -9.58
C LEU A 167 -1.03 2.49 -8.95
N ILE A 168 -1.01 2.59 -7.63
CA ILE A 168 -1.85 3.52 -6.86
C ILE A 168 -0.98 4.70 -6.45
N ILE A 169 -1.37 5.90 -6.89
CA ILE A 169 -0.72 7.17 -6.53
C ILE A 169 -1.73 8.00 -5.77
N ALA A 170 -1.38 8.42 -4.56
CA ALA A 170 -2.22 9.28 -3.75
C ALA A 170 -1.47 10.54 -3.33
N THR A 171 -2.13 11.69 -3.44
CA THR A 171 -1.57 12.99 -3.05
C THR A 171 -2.50 13.65 -2.03
N GLN A 172 -1.96 14.07 -0.89
CA GLN A 172 -2.73 14.75 0.14
C GLN A 172 -3.22 16.11 -0.38
N LYS A 173 -4.53 16.28 -0.42
CA LYS A 173 -5.22 17.50 -0.89
C LYS A 173 -6.18 18.07 0.16
N ASN A 174 -6.27 17.43 1.33
CA ASN A 174 -7.25 17.77 2.37
C ASN A 174 -8.70 17.78 1.85
N LEU A 175 -9.02 16.83 0.97
CA LEU A 175 -10.35 16.70 0.39
C LEU A 175 -11.36 16.19 1.44
N PRO A 176 -12.67 16.51 1.27
CA PRO A 176 -13.69 15.98 2.16
C PRO A 176 -13.83 14.46 2.05
N GLY A 177 -13.37 13.72 3.05
CA GLY A 177 -13.33 12.25 3.02
C GLY A 177 -14.64 11.53 3.29
N LYS A 178 -15.72 12.24 3.73
CA LYS A 178 -16.99 11.63 4.15
C LYS A 178 -17.60 10.71 3.08
N LYS A 179 -17.72 11.18 1.84
CA LYS A 179 -18.30 10.38 0.75
C LYS A 179 -17.51 9.09 0.46
N ALA A 180 -16.19 9.14 0.56
CA ALA A 180 -15.34 7.95 0.36
C ALA A 180 -15.50 6.97 1.52
N ARG A 181 -15.58 7.46 2.74
CA ARG A 181 -15.86 6.64 3.93
C ARG A 181 -17.19 5.93 3.83
N ASP A 182 -18.27 6.66 3.48
CA ASP A 182 -19.60 6.08 3.32
C ASP A 182 -19.61 4.99 2.23
N ARG A 183 -18.94 5.22 1.09
CA ARG A 183 -18.79 4.22 0.01
C ARG A 183 -18.01 2.99 0.47
N LYS A 184 -16.92 3.19 1.23
CA LYS A 184 -16.10 2.11 1.78
C LYS A 184 -16.92 1.20 2.70
N THR A 185 -17.61 1.78 3.69
CA THR A 185 -18.45 1.04 4.63
C THR A 185 -19.55 0.27 3.89
N LYS A 186 -20.27 0.94 2.99
CA LYS A 186 -21.31 0.29 2.18
C LYS A 186 -20.78 -0.87 1.33
N LEU A 187 -19.63 -0.70 0.70
CA LEU A 187 -18.99 -1.77 -0.09
C LEU A 187 -18.65 -2.97 0.78
N LEU A 188 -18.04 -2.74 1.96
CA LEU A 188 -17.72 -3.82 2.91
C LEU A 188 -18.95 -4.60 3.37
N GLU A 189 -20.06 -3.90 3.62
CA GLU A 189 -21.34 -4.52 4.00
C GLU A 189 -21.93 -5.35 2.84
N GLU A 190 -22.03 -4.78 1.63
CA GLU A 190 -22.63 -5.42 0.46
C GLU A 190 -21.91 -6.71 0.04
N ILE A 191 -20.60 -6.77 0.21
CA ILE A 191 -19.81 -7.96 -0.15
C ILE A 191 -19.49 -8.87 1.05
N GLY A 192 -20.08 -8.59 2.23
CA GLY A 192 -19.94 -9.43 3.43
C GLY A 192 -18.54 -9.40 4.06
N LEU A 193 -17.83 -8.27 3.94
CA LEU A 193 -16.48 -8.05 4.47
C LEU A 193 -16.46 -7.11 5.69
N GLY A 194 -17.56 -6.90 6.39
CA GLY A 194 -17.63 -6.02 7.57
C GLY A 194 -16.59 -6.35 8.65
N CYS A 195 -16.17 -7.62 8.76
CA CYS A 195 -15.10 -8.03 9.68
C CYS A 195 -13.70 -7.44 9.33
N LEU A 196 -13.54 -6.83 8.17
CA LEU A 196 -12.29 -6.18 7.73
C LEU A 196 -12.36 -4.64 7.85
N GLU A 197 -13.38 -4.08 8.48
CA GLU A 197 -13.56 -2.62 8.60
C GLU A 197 -12.34 -1.95 9.25
N GLU A 198 -11.82 -2.52 10.33
CA GLU A 198 -10.64 -2.02 11.04
C GLU A 198 -9.37 -2.07 10.17
N ARG A 199 -9.28 -3.04 9.25
CA ARG A 199 -8.13 -3.17 8.33
C ARG A 199 -8.02 -1.96 7.40
N PHE A 200 -9.15 -1.40 6.99
CA PHE A 200 -9.23 -0.26 6.08
C PHE A 200 -9.70 1.03 6.76
N ALA A 201 -9.54 1.14 8.08
CA ALA A 201 -9.94 2.31 8.86
C ALA A 201 -9.14 3.58 8.50
#